data_b3dae7e08fe2d9a7aa58a55054fb1cf0
#
_entry.id   b3dae7e08fe2d9a7aa58a55054fb1cf0
#
_cell.length_a   1.000
_cell.length_b   1.000
_cell.length_c   1.000
_cell.angle_alpha   90.00
_cell.angle_beta   90.00
_cell.angle_gamma   90.00
#
_symmetry.space_group_name_H-M   'P 1'
#
loop_
_entity.id
_entity.type
_entity.pdbx_description
1 polymer ?
#
loop_
_entity_poly.entity_id
_entity_poly.type
_entity_poly.pdbx_seq_one_letter_code
_entity_poly.pdbx_strand_id
1 'polypeptide(L)'
;IRKQFVCLVMAEIMQGRGRFLSSIRKGLHYFIEKEPWWGIPAHYPKDHPEKDIQPVDLFNAETAGMLAWTLYMLEDEISRKEKGLCEKVRSEIERRFLQPALNQPQGWKNNANNWNTWITSNWLETVLICESDAKQRDAAFKGVQQCLRTFLKGYPDDGGCEEGVSYWDCAGASFFESLYFMQFAPKQVVLTLTDAQKKKVENMGRFITTMYINDLTFVNFSDAQAQNVPNINILFPYGEFLQNEQMMQLAAYVGKKYQYTLKPSTLFLKSGNYPKLGRELMLLSMLPQLQQTKAEQPKTEDAYLENSQIMVASNKNWLVAAKGGNNAESHNHNDIGNFIVYHNNQ
;
A
#
# COMPACT_ATOMS: atom_id res chain seq x y z
N ILE A 1 2.24 -14.72 10.69
CA ILE A 1 0.80 -14.94 10.98
C ILE A 1 -0.06 -14.15 9.97
N ARG A 2 0.07 -12.80 9.83
CA ARG A 2 -0.76 -11.99 8.91
C ARG A 2 -0.72 -12.51 7.47
N LYS A 3 0.47 -12.77 6.91
CA LYS A 3 0.61 -13.34 5.54
C LYS A 3 -0.16 -14.67 5.39
N GLN A 4 -0.03 -15.56 6.35
CA GLN A 4 -0.76 -16.84 6.34
C GLN A 4 -2.27 -16.63 6.42
N PHE A 5 -2.71 -15.68 7.24
CA PHE A 5 -4.13 -15.38 7.39
C PHE A 5 -4.72 -14.83 6.09
N VAL A 6 -4.06 -13.88 5.42
CA VAL A 6 -4.49 -13.37 4.11
C VAL A 6 -4.56 -14.49 3.07
N CYS A 7 -3.56 -15.38 3.03
CA CYS A 7 -3.60 -16.54 2.12
C CYS A 7 -4.82 -17.45 2.38
N LEU A 8 -5.19 -17.69 3.65
CA LEU A 8 -6.36 -18.49 3.99
C LEU A 8 -7.67 -17.82 3.58
N VAL A 9 -7.78 -16.50 3.81
CA VAL A 9 -8.94 -15.71 3.42
C VAL A 9 -9.09 -15.71 1.90
N MET A 10 -8.03 -15.40 1.16
CA MET A 10 -8.05 -15.44 -0.31
C MET A 10 -8.39 -16.83 -0.86
N ALA A 11 -7.84 -17.90 -0.26
CA ALA A 11 -8.15 -19.25 -0.66
C ALA A 11 -9.64 -19.61 -0.43
N GLU A 12 -10.23 -19.14 0.67
CA GLU A 12 -11.65 -19.34 0.93
C GLU A 12 -12.52 -18.56 -0.05
N ILE A 13 -12.20 -17.28 -0.30
CA ILE A 13 -12.91 -16.45 -1.29
C ILE A 13 -12.89 -17.10 -2.68
N MET A 14 -11.75 -17.62 -3.11
CA MET A 14 -11.61 -18.25 -4.43
C MET A 14 -12.30 -19.62 -4.52
N GLN A 15 -12.38 -20.39 -3.44
CA GLN A 15 -12.97 -21.73 -3.45
C GLN A 15 -14.44 -21.75 -3.05
N GLY A 16 -14.85 -20.91 -2.11
CA GLY A 16 -16.24 -20.81 -1.62
C GLY A 16 -16.80 -22.09 -1.01
N ARG A 17 -15.95 -22.96 -0.45
CA ARG A 17 -16.35 -24.32 0.02
C ARG A 17 -16.32 -24.49 1.55
N GLY A 18 -15.96 -23.46 2.28
CA GLY A 18 -15.84 -23.50 3.74
C GLY A 18 -14.63 -24.25 4.27
N ARG A 19 -13.71 -24.67 3.37
CA ARG A 19 -12.54 -25.49 3.71
C ARG A 19 -11.61 -24.79 4.69
N PHE A 20 -11.43 -23.49 4.57
CA PHE A 20 -10.49 -22.72 5.36
C PHE A 20 -11.14 -21.97 6.52
N LEU A 21 -12.46 -21.96 6.62
CA LEU A 21 -13.20 -21.20 7.65
C LEU A 21 -12.77 -21.54 9.09
N SER A 22 -12.46 -22.82 9.38
CA SER A 22 -11.98 -23.21 10.71
C SER A 22 -10.65 -22.52 11.06
N SER A 23 -9.71 -22.44 10.09
CA SER A 23 -8.41 -21.80 10.29
C SER A 23 -8.55 -20.27 10.33
N ILE A 24 -9.44 -19.69 9.51
CA ILE A 24 -9.76 -18.27 9.53
C ILE A 24 -10.31 -17.85 10.89
N ARG A 25 -11.29 -18.60 11.44
CA ARG A 25 -11.85 -18.32 12.76
C ARG A 25 -10.79 -18.38 13.88
N LYS A 26 -9.91 -19.39 13.85
CA LYS A 26 -8.76 -19.46 14.78
C LYS A 26 -7.84 -18.23 14.65
N GLY A 27 -7.63 -17.76 13.43
CA GLY A 27 -6.87 -16.53 13.17
C GLY A 27 -7.56 -15.28 13.74
N LEU A 28 -8.87 -15.15 13.57
CA LEU A 28 -9.66 -14.06 14.17
C LEU A 28 -9.53 -14.05 15.69
N HIS A 29 -9.72 -15.21 16.35
CA HIS A 29 -9.51 -15.33 17.79
C HIS A 29 -8.09 -14.95 18.22
N TYR A 30 -7.07 -15.36 17.44
CA TYR A 30 -5.70 -14.96 17.73
C TYR A 30 -5.55 -13.44 17.74
N PHE A 31 -6.03 -12.75 16.72
CA PHE A 31 -5.91 -11.29 16.63
C PHE A 31 -6.67 -10.55 17.73
N ILE A 32 -7.86 -11.01 18.13
CA ILE A 32 -8.66 -10.30 19.14
C ILE A 32 -8.29 -10.67 20.57
N GLU A 33 -7.72 -11.85 20.83
CA GLU A 33 -7.48 -12.36 22.18
C GLU A 33 -5.99 -12.43 22.58
N LYS A 34 -5.09 -12.66 21.61
CA LYS A 34 -3.68 -12.96 21.89
C LYS A 34 -2.73 -11.85 21.46
N GLU A 35 -3.11 -11.06 20.48
CA GLU A 35 -2.28 -9.96 19.98
C GLU A 35 -2.82 -8.62 20.53
N PRO A 36 -2.17 -8.00 21.53
CA PRO A 36 -2.77 -6.90 22.28
C PRO A 36 -2.91 -5.60 21.47
N TRP A 37 -1.95 -5.32 20.57
CA TRP A 37 -1.84 -4.00 19.94
C TRP A 37 -2.03 -3.98 18.43
N TRP A 38 -1.86 -5.10 17.76
CA TRP A 38 -1.77 -5.22 16.30
C TRP A 38 -0.58 -4.51 15.66
N GLY A 39 0.22 -3.81 16.40
CA GLY A 39 1.33 -3.00 15.94
C GLY A 39 2.68 -3.44 16.48
N ILE A 40 3.71 -2.60 16.27
CA ILE A 40 5.06 -2.85 16.77
C ILE A 40 5.08 -2.60 18.29
N PRO A 41 5.45 -3.59 19.10
CA PRO A 41 5.43 -3.42 20.57
C PRO A 41 6.22 -2.21 21.09
N ALA A 42 7.29 -1.82 20.40
CA ALA A 42 8.10 -0.66 20.76
C ALA A 42 7.37 0.68 20.65
N HIS A 43 6.31 0.75 19.86
CA HIS A 43 5.51 1.96 19.70
C HIS A 43 4.49 2.16 20.82
N TYR A 44 4.30 1.14 21.67
CA TYR A 44 3.29 1.16 22.73
C TYR A 44 3.94 1.29 24.10
N PRO A 45 3.32 2.05 25.02
CA PRO A 45 3.83 2.21 26.38
C PRO A 45 3.96 0.85 27.09
N LYS A 46 5.15 0.53 27.58
CA LYS A 46 5.42 -0.76 28.25
C LYS A 46 4.69 -0.89 29.57
N ASP A 47 4.51 0.22 30.26
CA ASP A 47 4.06 0.23 31.66
C ASP A 47 2.57 0.56 31.84
N HIS A 48 1.89 1.02 30.79
CA HIS A 48 0.49 1.42 30.89
C HIS A 48 -0.25 1.21 29.57
N PRO A 49 -0.67 -0.01 29.27
CA PRO A 49 -1.43 -0.33 28.06
C PRO A 49 -2.78 0.38 27.97
N GLU A 50 -3.25 0.99 29.05
CA GLU A 50 -4.57 1.63 29.15
C GLU A 50 -4.50 3.16 29.18
N LYS A 51 -3.31 3.78 29.05
CA LYS A 51 -3.18 5.24 29.12
C LYS A 51 -3.61 5.93 27.83
N ASP A 52 -4.29 7.01 28.07
CA ASP A 52 -4.92 8.08 27.28
C ASP A 52 -4.64 8.21 25.78
N ILE A 53 -3.51 7.74 25.27
CA ILE A 53 -3.20 7.76 23.83
C ILE A 53 -2.80 6.37 23.39
N GLN A 54 -3.63 5.78 22.54
CA GLN A 54 -3.31 4.53 21.84
C GLN A 54 -2.63 4.89 20.50
N PRO A 55 -1.34 4.58 20.32
CA PRO A 55 -0.67 4.84 19.05
C PRO A 55 -1.29 4.01 17.93
N VAL A 56 -1.46 4.63 16.79
CA VAL A 56 -1.79 3.95 15.53
C VAL A 56 -0.54 3.92 14.68
N ASP A 57 -0.01 2.73 14.45
CA ASP A 57 1.13 2.50 13.57
C ASP A 57 0.74 1.77 12.27
N LEU A 58 1.72 1.52 11.41
CA LEU A 58 1.55 0.88 10.12
C LEU A 58 0.91 -0.50 10.23
N PHE A 59 1.38 -1.34 11.17
CA PHE A 59 0.89 -2.72 11.32
C PHE A 59 -0.47 -2.79 12.01
N ASN A 60 -0.75 -1.85 12.92
CA ASN A 60 -2.07 -1.70 13.50
C ASN A 60 -3.10 -1.39 12.41
N ALA A 61 -2.79 -0.42 11.54
CA ALA A 61 -3.65 -0.04 10.42
C ALA A 61 -3.85 -1.20 9.43
N GLU A 62 -2.78 -1.89 9.02
CA GLU A 62 -2.87 -3.05 8.14
C GLU A 62 -3.69 -4.20 8.73
N THR A 63 -3.54 -4.43 10.04
CA THR A 63 -4.31 -5.47 10.71
C THR A 63 -5.79 -5.13 10.71
N ALA A 64 -6.14 -3.88 11.00
CA ALA A 64 -7.53 -3.41 10.95
C ALA A 64 -8.14 -3.54 9.55
N GLY A 65 -7.43 -3.08 8.51
CA GLY A 65 -7.85 -3.23 7.11
C GLY A 65 -8.03 -4.70 6.69
N MET A 66 -7.07 -5.55 7.04
CA MET A 66 -7.16 -7.00 6.79
C MET A 66 -8.39 -7.64 7.43
N LEU A 67 -8.66 -7.31 8.70
CA LEU A 67 -9.81 -7.83 9.42
C LEU A 67 -11.12 -7.28 8.84
N ALA A 68 -11.17 -6.00 8.51
CA ALA A 68 -12.35 -5.37 7.88
C ALA A 68 -12.71 -6.06 6.56
N TRP A 69 -11.75 -6.25 5.67
CA TRP A 69 -11.97 -6.97 4.40
C TRP A 69 -12.36 -8.44 4.61
N THR A 70 -11.81 -9.09 5.63
CA THR A 70 -12.22 -10.46 5.99
C THR A 70 -13.70 -10.52 6.36
N LEU A 71 -14.16 -9.56 7.18
CA LEU A 71 -15.58 -9.46 7.54
C LEU A 71 -16.43 -9.15 6.29
N TYR A 72 -16.02 -8.17 5.49
CA TYR A 72 -16.78 -7.81 4.27
C TYR A 72 -17.02 -9.00 3.34
N MET A 73 -16.00 -9.86 3.19
CA MET A 73 -16.06 -10.99 2.25
C MET A 73 -16.67 -12.26 2.84
N LEU A 74 -16.56 -12.51 4.14
CA LEU A 74 -16.85 -13.83 4.75
C LEU A 74 -17.73 -13.76 6.00
N GLU A 75 -18.37 -12.63 6.30
CA GLU A 75 -19.15 -12.45 7.53
C GLU A 75 -20.28 -13.51 7.66
N ASP A 76 -21.01 -13.76 6.59
CA ASP A 76 -22.11 -14.72 6.61
C ASP A 76 -21.64 -16.15 6.88
N GLU A 77 -20.52 -16.54 6.24
CA GLU A 77 -19.93 -17.86 6.42
C GLU A 77 -19.37 -18.05 7.82
N ILE A 78 -18.71 -17.02 8.34
CA ILE A 78 -18.15 -17.02 9.70
C ILE A 78 -19.27 -17.05 10.73
N SER A 79 -20.28 -16.20 10.61
CA SER A 79 -21.39 -16.07 11.54
C SER A 79 -22.26 -17.33 11.61
N ARG A 80 -22.43 -18.03 10.48
CA ARG A 80 -23.11 -19.34 10.44
C ARG A 80 -22.34 -20.42 11.24
N LYS A 81 -21.02 -20.31 11.35
CA LYS A 81 -20.16 -21.25 12.09
C LYS A 81 -19.97 -20.83 13.54
N GLU A 82 -19.97 -19.53 13.80
CA GLU A 82 -19.73 -19.00 15.15
C GLU A 82 -20.42 -17.64 15.32
N LYS A 83 -21.60 -17.70 15.95
CA LYS A 83 -22.40 -16.50 16.21
C LYS A 83 -21.65 -15.56 17.17
N GLY A 84 -21.64 -14.26 16.83
CA GLY A 84 -21.05 -13.21 17.67
C GLY A 84 -19.56 -13.01 17.49
N LEU A 85 -18.85 -13.81 16.66
CA LEU A 85 -17.41 -13.60 16.43
C LEU A 85 -17.16 -12.34 15.59
N CYS A 86 -17.96 -12.13 14.54
CA CYS A 86 -17.79 -10.95 13.66
C CYS A 86 -18.04 -9.65 14.43
N GLU A 87 -19.02 -9.60 15.31
CA GLU A 87 -19.30 -8.45 16.17
C GLU A 87 -18.13 -8.18 17.14
N LYS A 88 -17.54 -9.23 17.72
CA LYS A 88 -16.34 -9.07 18.55
C LYS A 88 -15.17 -8.48 17.76
N VAL A 89 -14.94 -8.96 16.53
CA VAL A 89 -13.88 -8.43 15.67
C VAL A 89 -14.16 -6.95 15.32
N ARG A 90 -15.39 -6.57 15.00
CA ARG A 90 -15.76 -5.16 14.76
C ARG A 90 -15.50 -4.29 15.99
N SER A 91 -15.89 -4.76 17.16
CA SER A 91 -15.65 -4.05 18.42
C SER A 91 -14.15 -3.82 18.69
N GLU A 92 -13.31 -4.80 18.38
CA GLU A 92 -11.87 -4.65 18.53
C GLU A 92 -11.24 -3.72 17.45
N ILE A 93 -11.75 -3.74 16.21
CA ILE A 93 -11.37 -2.77 15.17
C ILE A 93 -11.72 -1.36 15.63
N GLU A 94 -12.92 -1.16 16.14
CA GLU A 94 -13.38 0.13 16.67
C GLU A 94 -12.46 0.62 17.78
N ARG A 95 -12.24 -0.21 18.80
CA ARG A 95 -11.48 0.14 19.99
C ARG A 95 -9.99 0.37 19.71
N ARG A 96 -9.36 -0.48 18.88
CA ARG A 96 -7.91 -0.45 18.66
C ARG A 96 -7.46 0.42 17.51
N PHE A 97 -8.35 0.75 16.59
CA PHE A 97 -7.96 1.48 15.39
C PHE A 97 -8.86 2.68 15.09
N LEU A 98 -10.17 2.50 14.89
CA LEU A 98 -11.04 3.59 14.40
C LEU A 98 -11.12 4.74 15.41
N GLN A 99 -11.37 4.45 16.70
CA GLN A 99 -11.47 5.46 17.73
C GLN A 99 -10.13 6.19 17.98
N PRO A 100 -8.97 5.50 18.13
CA PRO A 100 -7.69 6.17 18.22
C PRO A 100 -7.32 6.98 16.98
N ALA A 101 -7.57 6.46 15.79
CA ALA A 101 -7.31 7.17 14.54
C ALA A 101 -8.18 8.42 14.40
N LEU A 102 -9.44 8.40 14.84
CA LEU A 102 -10.34 9.54 14.75
C LEU A 102 -10.06 10.57 15.84
N ASN A 103 -10.02 10.15 17.10
CA ASN A 103 -10.19 11.03 18.25
C ASN A 103 -8.89 11.38 18.97
N GLN A 104 -7.78 10.72 18.65
CA GLN A 104 -6.52 10.95 19.34
C GLN A 104 -5.49 11.66 18.45
N PRO A 105 -4.58 12.47 19.04
CA PRO A 105 -3.49 13.07 18.30
C PRO A 105 -2.53 11.98 17.79
N GLN A 106 -2.33 11.93 16.48
CA GLN A 106 -1.45 10.98 15.81
C GLN A 106 -0.46 11.76 14.94
N GLY A 107 0.84 11.61 15.19
CA GLY A 107 1.89 12.37 14.50
C GLY A 107 1.90 12.19 12.98
N TRP A 108 1.59 10.98 12.49
CA TRP A 108 1.56 10.67 11.07
C TRP A 108 0.54 11.49 10.26
N LYS A 109 -0.52 12.00 10.89
CA LYS A 109 -1.54 12.83 10.21
C LYS A 109 -0.96 14.15 9.65
N ASN A 110 0.10 14.65 10.27
CA ASN A 110 0.70 15.94 9.95
C ASN A 110 1.99 15.83 9.12
N ASN A 111 2.40 14.63 8.75
CA ASN A 111 3.61 14.36 7.99
C ASN A 111 3.29 14.01 6.53
N ALA A 112 4.22 14.30 5.62
CA ALA A 112 4.10 13.96 4.20
C ALA A 112 4.91 12.70 3.81
N ASN A 113 5.22 11.86 4.77
CA ASN A 113 5.95 10.59 4.54
C ASN A 113 4.99 9.40 4.32
N ASN A 114 5.57 8.24 4.08
CA ASN A 114 4.82 7.00 3.82
C ASN A 114 3.83 6.62 4.93
N TRP A 115 4.13 6.91 6.21
CA TRP A 115 3.22 6.63 7.32
C TRP A 115 1.85 7.27 7.12
N ASN A 116 1.82 8.50 6.62
CA ASN A 116 0.56 9.20 6.37
C ASN A 116 -0.33 8.40 5.42
N THR A 117 0.13 8.15 4.20
CA THR A 117 -0.70 7.50 3.18
C THR A 117 -0.95 6.03 3.46
N TRP A 118 0.02 5.32 4.02
CA TRP A 118 -0.12 3.92 4.37
C TRP A 118 -1.20 3.71 5.43
N ILE A 119 -1.17 4.50 6.52
CA ILE A 119 -2.20 4.42 7.56
C ILE A 119 -3.54 4.94 7.04
N THR A 120 -3.53 6.05 6.29
CA THR A 120 -4.75 6.68 5.77
C THR A 120 -5.51 5.78 4.80
N SER A 121 -4.84 5.03 3.93
CA SER A 121 -5.51 4.09 3.02
C SER A 121 -6.23 2.98 3.79
N ASN A 122 -5.56 2.38 4.78
CA ASN A 122 -6.18 1.37 5.64
C ASN A 122 -7.31 1.97 6.51
N TRP A 123 -7.16 3.22 6.96
CA TRP A 123 -8.22 3.90 7.71
C TRP A 123 -9.47 4.10 6.86
N LEU A 124 -9.30 4.59 5.63
CA LEU A 124 -10.40 4.77 4.68
C LEU A 124 -11.15 3.45 4.42
N GLU A 125 -10.41 2.37 4.10
CA GLU A 125 -10.99 1.05 3.84
C GLU A 125 -11.76 0.53 5.06
N THR A 126 -11.17 0.66 6.25
CA THR A 126 -11.79 0.21 7.50
C THR A 126 -13.05 1.01 7.83
N VAL A 127 -13.04 2.34 7.62
CA VAL A 127 -14.22 3.20 7.80
C VAL A 127 -15.35 2.83 6.83
N LEU A 128 -15.01 2.61 5.55
CA LEU A 128 -16.01 2.22 4.54
C LEU A 128 -16.73 0.90 4.88
N ILE A 129 -16.03 -0.02 5.52
CA ILE A 129 -16.54 -1.36 5.82
C ILE A 129 -17.16 -1.47 7.22
N CYS A 130 -16.52 -0.88 8.23
CA CYS A 130 -16.84 -1.16 9.62
C CYS A 130 -17.56 -0.04 10.36
N GLU A 131 -17.42 1.24 9.92
CA GLU A 131 -18.01 2.36 10.66
C GLU A 131 -19.51 2.51 10.34
N SER A 132 -20.35 2.22 11.29
CA SER A 132 -21.81 2.28 11.14
C SER A 132 -22.41 3.62 11.61
N ASP A 133 -21.77 4.33 12.56
CA ASP A 133 -22.23 5.63 12.99
C ASP A 133 -21.96 6.72 11.94
N ALA A 134 -23.01 7.34 11.44
CA ALA A 134 -22.92 8.30 10.36
C ALA A 134 -22.07 9.53 10.73
N LYS A 135 -22.12 10.00 11.98
CA LYS A 135 -21.35 11.18 12.42
C LYS A 135 -19.87 10.87 12.53
N GLN A 136 -19.53 9.70 13.09
CA GLN A 136 -18.15 9.23 13.18
C GLN A 136 -17.57 8.96 11.80
N ARG A 137 -18.34 8.32 10.92
CA ARG A 137 -17.96 8.08 9.54
C ARG A 137 -17.68 9.37 8.77
N ASP A 138 -18.54 10.38 8.88
CA ASP A 138 -18.33 11.67 8.23
C ASP A 138 -17.11 12.41 8.81
N ALA A 139 -16.89 12.33 10.12
CA ALA A 139 -15.69 12.89 10.76
C ALA A 139 -14.42 12.18 10.31
N ALA A 140 -14.44 10.86 10.21
CA ALA A 140 -13.32 10.06 9.72
C ALA A 140 -12.99 10.39 8.25
N PHE A 141 -13.98 10.53 7.38
CA PHE A 141 -13.75 10.95 5.98
C PHE A 141 -13.10 12.33 5.88
N LYS A 142 -13.50 13.29 6.72
CA LYS A 142 -12.83 14.61 6.78
C LYS A 142 -11.38 14.46 7.24
N GLY A 143 -11.11 13.61 8.24
CA GLY A 143 -9.77 13.29 8.70
C GLY A 143 -8.91 12.68 7.60
N VAL A 144 -9.43 11.69 6.88
CA VAL A 144 -8.78 11.06 5.71
C VAL A 144 -8.44 12.12 4.65
N GLN A 145 -9.40 12.96 4.26
CA GLN A 145 -9.16 14.04 3.29
C GLN A 145 -8.03 14.98 3.75
N GLN A 146 -8.02 15.34 5.04
CA GLN A 146 -6.98 16.21 5.59
C GLN A 146 -5.60 15.56 5.52
N CYS A 147 -5.49 14.29 5.88
CA CYS A 147 -4.23 13.51 5.78
C CYS A 147 -3.72 13.47 4.32
N LEU A 148 -4.60 13.15 3.37
CA LEU A 148 -4.24 13.09 1.96
C LEU A 148 -3.83 14.48 1.40
N ARG A 149 -4.48 15.56 1.82
CA ARG A 149 -4.07 16.93 1.46
C ARG A 149 -2.70 17.29 2.04
N THR A 150 -2.44 16.90 3.28
CA THR A 150 -1.14 17.10 3.94
C THR A 150 -0.03 16.37 3.17
N PHE A 151 -0.24 15.11 2.84
CA PHE A 151 0.70 14.32 2.05
C PHE A 151 0.94 14.97 0.68
N LEU A 152 -0.13 15.26 -0.05
CA LEU A 152 -0.04 15.81 -1.40
C LEU A 152 0.66 17.18 -1.44
N LYS A 153 0.50 17.99 -0.37
CA LYS A 153 1.19 19.28 -0.24
C LYS A 153 2.69 19.11 -0.06
N GLY A 154 3.13 18.15 0.73
CA GLY A 154 4.55 17.97 1.08
C GLY A 154 5.31 16.99 0.19
N TYR A 155 4.63 16.15 -0.60
CA TYR A 155 5.29 15.22 -1.51
C TYR A 155 5.86 15.96 -2.73
N PRO A 156 7.01 15.54 -3.28
CA PRO A 156 7.64 16.18 -4.45
C PRO A 156 6.71 16.26 -5.68
N ASP A 157 6.73 17.39 -6.41
CA ASP A 157 5.90 17.58 -7.61
C ASP A 157 6.32 16.68 -8.78
N ASP A 158 7.60 16.29 -8.81
CA ASP A 158 8.14 15.35 -9.78
C ASP A 158 7.77 13.88 -9.50
N GLY A 159 7.09 13.62 -8.37
CA GLY A 159 6.65 12.30 -7.97
C GLY A 159 7.74 11.40 -7.38
N GLY A 160 8.95 11.90 -7.17
CA GLY A 160 10.05 11.15 -6.60
C GLY A 160 9.78 10.73 -5.15
N CYS A 161 10.15 9.49 -4.82
CA CYS A 161 10.10 8.99 -3.45
C CYS A 161 11.46 9.15 -2.79
N GLU A 162 11.57 10.03 -1.78
CA GLU A 162 12.83 10.30 -1.06
C GLU A 162 13.45 9.02 -0.47
N GLU A 163 12.60 8.09 -0.03
CA GLU A 163 12.99 6.83 0.58
C GLU A 163 13.38 5.75 -0.45
N GLY A 164 13.32 6.08 -1.73
CA GLY A 164 13.66 5.20 -2.84
C GLY A 164 12.51 4.33 -3.35
N VAL A 165 12.79 3.58 -4.42
CA VAL A 165 11.78 2.81 -5.17
C VAL A 165 11.11 1.70 -4.36
N SER A 166 11.79 1.16 -3.36
CA SER A 166 11.22 0.13 -2.47
C SER A 166 10.10 0.68 -1.58
N TYR A 167 10.08 1.98 -1.31
CA TYR A 167 9.04 2.64 -0.51
C TYR A 167 7.92 3.25 -1.34
N TRP A 168 8.03 3.26 -2.66
CA TRP A 168 6.98 3.73 -3.57
C TRP A 168 5.62 3.10 -3.27
N ASP A 169 5.62 1.81 -2.98
CA ASP A 169 4.44 1.00 -2.63
C ASP A 169 3.69 1.55 -1.40
N CYS A 170 4.43 2.02 -0.41
CA CYS A 170 3.88 2.53 0.85
C CYS A 170 3.52 4.03 0.79
N ALA A 171 4.16 4.78 -0.12
CA ALA A 171 3.98 6.23 -0.26
C ALA A 171 3.00 6.57 -1.40
N GLY A 172 3.50 6.79 -2.61
CA GLY A 172 2.69 7.22 -3.76
C GLY A 172 1.60 6.22 -4.14
N ALA A 173 1.88 4.91 -4.06
CA ALA A 173 0.90 3.89 -4.36
C ALA A 173 -0.20 3.79 -3.28
N SER A 174 0.10 4.00 -1.99
CA SER A 174 -0.93 4.09 -0.94
C SER A 174 -1.79 5.35 -1.05
N PHE A 175 -1.24 6.43 -1.58
CA PHE A 175 -2.05 7.61 -1.94
C PHE A 175 -3.06 7.27 -3.04
N PHE A 176 -2.60 6.64 -4.13
CA PHE A 176 -3.50 6.15 -5.19
C PHE A 176 -4.55 5.18 -4.65
N GLU A 177 -4.17 4.22 -3.79
CA GLU A 177 -5.09 3.29 -3.13
C GLU A 177 -6.23 4.04 -2.43
N SER A 178 -5.91 5.13 -1.72
CA SER A 178 -6.92 5.98 -1.10
C SER A 178 -7.84 6.64 -2.14
N LEU A 179 -7.31 7.13 -3.27
CA LEU A 179 -8.13 7.69 -4.35
C LEU A 179 -9.06 6.63 -4.96
N TYR A 180 -8.54 5.41 -5.13
CA TYR A 180 -9.33 4.29 -5.65
C TYR A 180 -10.51 3.96 -4.72
N PHE A 181 -10.27 3.79 -3.43
CA PHE A 181 -11.34 3.45 -2.49
C PHE A 181 -12.30 4.62 -2.21
N MET A 182 -11.85 5.87 -2.34
CA MET A 182 -12.75 7.03 -2.26
C MET A 182 -13.88 7.03 -3.28
N GLN A 183 -13.76 6.31 -4.39
CA GLN A 183 -14.84 6.16 -5.37
C GLN A 183 -16.08 5.49 -4.78
N PHE A 184 -15.91 4.69 -3.74
CA PHE A 184 -16.99 4.00 -3.03
C PHE A 184 -17.55 4.79 -1.85
N ALA A 185 -16.94 5.94 -1.54
CA ALA A 185 -17.42 6.86 -0.53
C ALA A 185 -18.51 7.80 -1.08
N PRO A 186 -19.31 8.47 -0.21
CA PRO A 186 -20.23 9.50 -0.65
C PRO A 186 -19.52 10.60 -1.46
N LYS A 187 -20.15 11.08 -2.55
CA LYS A 187 -19.55 12.03 -3.50
C LYS A 187 -18.92 13.27 -2.84
N GLN A 188 -19.51 13.77 -1.77
CA GLN A 188 -19.03 14.95 -1.04
C GLN A 188 -17.70 14.73 -0.31
N VAL A 189 -17.27 13.51 -0.12
CA VAL A 189 -15.99 13.17 0.54
C VAL A 189 -14.88 12.78 -0.44
N VAL A 190 -15.19 12.68 -1.73
CA VAL A 190 -14.18 12.42 -2.76
C VAL A 190 -13.23 13.60 -2.86
N LEU A 191 -11.93 13.31 -2.86
CA LEU A 191 -10.90 14.34 -2.94
C LEU A 191 -10.88 14.97 -4.34
N THR A 192 -11.25 16.25 -4.42
CA THR A 192 -11.11 17.02 -5.66
C THR A 192 -9.67 17.47 -5.82
N LEU A 193 -9.05 17.12 -6.94
CA LEU A 193 -7.68 17.46 -7.29
C LEU A 193 -7.66 18.55 -8.36
N THR A 194 -6.78 19.54 -8.18
CA THR A 194 -6.42 20.49 -9.26
C THR A 194 -5.63 19.78 -10.36
N ASP A 195 -5.48 20.40 -11.53
CA ASP A 195 -4.74 19.77 -12.63
C ASP A 195 -3.25 19.58 -12.28
N ALA A 196 -2.64 20.51 -11.53
CA ALA A 196 -1.28 20.33 -10.99
C ALA A 196 -1.19 19.13 -10.04
N GLN A 197 -2.19 18.94 -9.18
CA GLN A 197 -2.23 17.77 -8.27
C GLN A 197 -2.47 16.45 -9.02
N LYS A 198 -3.30 16.46 -10.08
CA LYS A 198 -3.46 15.28 -10.95
C LYS A 198 -2.13 14.93 -11.64
N LYS A 199 -1.40 15.95 -12.10
CA LYS A 199 -0.07 15.74 -12.69
C LYS A 199 0.92 15.17 -11.68
N LYS A 200 0.90 15.65 -10.43
CA LYS A 200 1.72 15.08 -9.35
C LYS A 200 1.37 13.61 -9.10
N VAL A 201 0.08 13.23 -9.07
CA VAL A 201 -0.35 11.83 -8.93
C VAL A 201 0.13 10.98 -10.10
N GLU A 202 0.07 11.50 -11.32
CA GLU A 202 0.64 10.84 -12.50
C GLU A 202 2.15 10.62 -12.34
N ASN A 203 2.89 11.63 -11.91
CA ASN A 203 4.33 11.55 -11.67
C ASN A 203 4.67 10.52 -10.58
N MET A 204 3.91 10.50 -9.47
CA MET A 204 4.05 9.47 -8.43
C MET A 204 3.91 8.05 -8.99
N GLY A 205 2.93 7.83 -9.87
CA GLY A 205 2.75 6.53 -10.52
C GLY A 205 3.94 6.16 -11.41
N ARG A 206 4.40 7.12 -12.22
CA ARG A 206 5.52 6.91 -13.16
C ARG A 206 6.87 6.66 -12.48
N PHE A 207 7.06 7.08 -11.24
CA PHE A 207 8.33 6.95 -10.54
C PHE A 207 8.89 5.52 -10.59
N ILE A 208 8.05 4.50 -10.43
CA ILE A 208 8.48 3.09 -10.48
C ILE A 208 9.08 2.70 -11.85
N THR A 209 8.53 3.21 -12.95
CA THR A 209 9.05 2.94 -14.30
C THR A 209 10.23 3.83 -14.64
N THR A 210 10.34 5.04 -14.08
CA THR A 210 11.50 5.92 -14.22
C THR A 210 12.74 5.31 -13.56
N MET A 211 12.57 4.66 -12.40
CA MET A 211 13.65 3.99 -11.67
C MET A 211 13.95 2.57 -12.17
N TYR A 212 13.27 2.11 -13.20
CA TYR A 212 13.45 0.77 -13.74
C TYR A 212 14.73 0.70 -14.58
N ILE A 213 15.51 -0.37 -14.42
CA ILE A 213 16.70 -0.67 -15.22
C ILE A 213 16.39 -1.79 -16.20
N ASN A 214 16.22 -3.00 -15.68
CA ASN A 214 15.80 -4.16 -16.44
C ASN A 214 15.36 -5.28 -15.49
N ASP A 215 14.64 -6.25 -15.99
CA ASP A 215 14.17 -7.43 -15.26
C ASP A 215 13.51 -7.04 -13.92
N LEU A 216 14.20 -7.23 -12.80
CA LEU A 216 13.78 -6.77 -11.46
C LEU A 216 14.81 -5.83 -10.84
N THR A 217 15.68 -5.28 -11.66
CA THR A 217 16.74 -4.36 -11.23
C THR A 217 16.24 -2.91 -11.37
N PHE A 218 16.44 -2.15 -10.33
CA PHE A 218 16.02 -0.76 -10.23
C PHE A 218 17.18 0.11 -9.75
N VAL A 219 17.10 1.41 -10.05
CA VAL A 219 17.93 2.43 -9.41
C VAL A 219 17.68 2.40 -7.91
N ASN A 220 18.71 2.14 -7.11
CA ASN A 220 18.58 1.80 -5.70
C ASN A 220 19.15 2.88 -4.74
N PHE A 221 18.83 4.14 -5.00
CA PHE A 221 19.16 5.21 -4.05
C PHE A 221 18.33 5.09 -2.76
N SER A 222 18.83 5.67 -1.67
CA SER A 222 18.23 5.61 -0.33
C SER A 222 18.02 4.15 0.14
N ASP A 223 16.93 3.82 0.80
CA ASP A 223 16.63 2.45 1.29
C ASP A 223 16.14 1.49 0.21
N ALA A 224 16.36 1.81 -1.06
CA ALA A 224 15.91 0.94 -2.15
C ALA A 224 16.82 -0.29 -2.32
N GLN A 225 16.19 -1.42 -2.59
CA GLN A 225 16.88 -2.64 -3.00
C GLN A 225 17.16 -2.60 -4.50
N ALA A 226 18.37 -2.97 -4.93
CA ALA A 226 18.68 -3.09 -6.36
C ALA A 226 17.81 -4.12 -7.07
N GLN A 227 17.54 -5.24 -6.39
CA GLN A 227 16.57 -6.25 -6.83
C GLN A 227 15.26 -6.03 -6.09
N ASN A 228 14.27 -5.52 -6.79
CA ASN A 228 12.94 -5.22 -6.24
C ASN A 228 11.86 -5.94 -7.04
N VAL A 229 10.94 -6.59 -6.35
CA VAL A 229 9.75 -7.18 -6.97
C VAL A 229 8.59 -6.21 -6.75
N PRO A 230 8.19 -5.45 -7.78
CA PRO A 230 7.06 -4.55 -7.65
C PRO A 230 5.79 -5.28 -7.21
N ASN A 231 5.03 -4.67 -6.33
CA ASN A 231 3.73 -5.20 -5.92
C ASN A 231 2.71 -4.99 -7.04
N ILE A 232 2.47 -6.03 -7.83
CA ILE A 232 1.56 -5.95 -8.98
C ILE A 232 0.11 -5.68 -8.58
N ASN A 233 -0.25 -5.94 -7.30
CA ASN A 233 -1.59 -5.74 -6.76
C ASN A 233 -1.98 -4.26 -6.68
N ILE A 234 -0.98 -3.38 -6.72
CA ILE A 234 -1.18 -1.94 -6.78
C ILE A 234 -0.61 -1.33 -8.06
N LEU A 235 0.48 -1.90 -8.60
CA LEU A 235 1.10 -1.41 -9.83
C LEU A 235 0.16 -1.49 -11.02
N PHE A 236 -0.54 -2.62 -11.21
CA PHE A 236 -1.47 -2.80 -12.32
C PHE A 236 -2.69 -1.87 -12.21
N PRO A 237 -3.42 -1.85 -11.07
CA PRO A 237 -4.53 -0.92 -10.88
C PRO A 237 -4.15 0.55 -11.01
N TYR A 238 -2.96 0.94 -10.55
CA TYR A 238 -2.49 2.31 -10.70
C TYR A 238 -2.17 2.64 -12.16
N GLY A 239 -1.53 1.71 -12.87
CA GLY A 239 -1.28 1.84 -14.31
C GLY A 239 -2.57 1.98 -15.12
N GLU A 240 -3.59 1.19 -14.80
CA GLU A 240 -4.91 1.27 -15.43
C GLU A 240 -5.60 2.62 -15.15
N PHE A 241 -5.59 3.07 -13.91
CA PHE A 241 -6.14 4.38 -13.52
C PHE A 241 -5.48 5.54 -14.27
N LEU A 242 -4.17 5.49 -14.49
CA LEU A 242 -3.41 6.47 -15.23
C LEU A 242 -3.44 6.25 -16.75
N GLN A 243 -4.00 5.15 -17.23
CA GLN A 243 -3.85 4.68 -18.61
C GLN A 243 -2.37 4.59 -19.04
N ASN A 244 -1.49 4.19 -18.12
CA ASN A 244 -0.05 4.06 -18.31
C ASN A 244 0.30 2.63 -18.74
N GLU A 245 0.52 2.45 -20.01
CA GLU A 245 0.79 1.14 -20.61
C GLU A 245 2.07 0.51 -20.05
N GLN A 246 3.14 1.28 -19.80
CA GLN A 246 4.39 0.76 -19.26
C GLN A 246 4.24 0.19 -17.86
N MET A 247 3.44 0.83 -16.99
CA MET A 247 3.14 0.30 -15.66
C MET A 247 2.35 -1.01 -15.75
N MET A 248 1.34 -1.06 -16.62
CA MET A 248 0.53 -2.27 -16.81
C MET A 248 1.37 -3.41 -17.40
N GLN A 249 2.22 -3.13 -18.39
CA GLN A 249 3.12 -4.10 -19.01
C GLN A 249 4.15 -4.65 -18.01
N LEU A 250 4.73 -3.79 -17.16
CA LEU A 250 5.63 -4.22 -16.09
C LEU A 250 4.92 -5.14 -15.10
N ALA A 251 3.71 -4.79 -14.68
CA ALA A 251 2.92 -5.65 -13.80
C ALA A 251 2.63 -7.02 -14.44
N ALA A 252 2.26 -7.04 -15.72
CA ALA A 252 2.04 -8.27 -16.47
C ALA A 252 3.35 -9.09 -16.64
N TYR A 253 4.49 -8.42 -16.87
CA TYR A 253 5.80 -9.06 -16.95
C TYR A 253 6.17 -9.76 -15.64
N VAL A 254 6.06 -9.05 -14.53
CA VAL A 254 6.32 -9.59 -13.18
C VAL A 254 5.35 -10.73 -12.87
N GLY A 255 4.06 -10.55 -13.15
CA GLY A 255 3.03 -11.56 -12.97
C GLY A 255 3.33 -12.86 -13.73
N LYS A 256 3.74 -12.75 -14.99
CA LYS A 256 4.12 -13.88 -15.83
C LYS A 256 5.40 -14.56 -15.33
N LYS A 257 6.42 -13.78 -14.98
CA LYS A 257 7.71 -14.28 -14.48
C LYS A 257 7.54 -15.11 -13.21
N TYR A 258 6.69 -14.68 -12.29
CA TYR A 258 6.41 -15.39 -11.03
C TYR A 258 5.21 -16.33 -11.14
N GLN A 259 4.66 -16.49 -12.32
CA GLN A 259 3.48 -17.36 -12.54
C GLN A 259 2.33 -17.01 -11.59
N TYR A 260 2.12 -15.70 -11.36
CA TYR A 260 1.12 -15.20 -10.40
C TYR A 260 -0.27 -15.78 -10.66
N THR A 261 -0.66 -15.85 -11.93
CA THR A 261 -1.95 -16.40 -12.38
C THR A 261 -2.12 -17.90 -12.13
N LEU A 262 -1.00 -18.64 -11.96
CA LEU A 262 -0.99 -20.08 -11.73
C LEU A 262 -0.64 -20.44 -10.28
N LYS A 263 0.13 -19.58 -9.60
CA LYS A 263 0.61 -19.78 -8.23
C LYS A 263 0.56 -18.47 -7.43
N PRO A 264 -0.63 -17.98 -7.09
CA PRO A 264 -0.78 -16.72 -6.37
C PRO A 264 0.06 -16.65 -5.08
N SER A 265 0.16 -17.78 -4.35
CA SER A 265 0.95 -17.89 -3.12
C SER A 265 2.43 -17.56 -3.28
N THR A 266 3.00 -17.69 -4.49
CA THR A 266 4.42 -17.43 -4.73
C THR A 266 4.73 -15.93 -4.67
N LEU A 267 3.82 -15.09 -5.15
CA LEU A 267 3.98 -13.63 -5.09
C LEU A 267 3.86 -13.10 -3.66
N PHE A 268 2.89 -13.60 -2.90
CA PHE A 268 2.74 -13.30 -1.47
C PHE A 268 3.98 -13.58 -0.64
N LEU A 269 4.73 -14.61 -1.01
CA LEU A 269 5.92 -15.02 -0.25
C LEU A 269 7.18 -14.25 -0.66
N LYS A 270 7.23 -13.73 -1.88
CA LYS A 270 8.43 -13.08 -2.45
C LYS A 270 8.41 -11.57 -2.42
N SER A 271 7.24 -10.92 -2.45
CA SER A 271 7.17 -9.49 -2.16
C SER A 271 7.61 -9.27 -0.71
N GLY A 272 8.63 -8.51 -0.47
CA GLY A 272 9.09 -8.16 0.88
C GLY A 272 7.99 -7.48 1.71
N ASN A 273 6.98 -6.96 1.04
CA ASN A 273 5.87 -6.22 1.59
C ASN A 273 4.78 -7.13 2.16
N TYR A 274 4.07 -6.63 3.16
CA TYR A 274 2.95 -7.35 3.76
C TYR A 274 1.78 -7.37 2.77
N PRO A 275 1.11 -8.53 2.56
CA PRO A 275 -0.03 -8.61 1.69
C PRO A 275 -1.20 -7.83 2.30
N LYS A 276 -1.62 -6.77 1.64
CA LYS A 276 -2.84 -6.03 1.97
C LYS A 276 -4.02 -6.71 1.29
N LEU A 277 -4.97 -7.21 2.07
CA LEU A 277 -6.12 -7.97 1.53
C LEU A 277 -6.94 -7.13 0.54
N GLY A 278 -7.12 -5.82 0.80
CA GLY A 278 -7.80 -4.91 -0.13
C GLY A 278 -7.12 -4.86 -1.51
N ARG A 279 -5.78 -4.80 -1.56
CA ARG A 279 -5.02 -4.82 -2.83
C ARG A 279 -5.11 -6.16 -3.55
N GLU A 280 -5.12 -7.27 -2.81
CA GLU A 280 -5.32 -8.59 -3.39
C GLU A 280 -6.69 -8.71 -4.07
N LEU A 281 -7.72 -8.20 -3.41
CA LEU A 281 -9.08 -8.18 -3.96
C LEU A 281 -9.19 -7.22 -5.16
N MET A 282 -8.52 -6.07 -5.09
CA MET A 282 -8.43 -5.12 -6.21
C MET A 282 -7.83 -5.79 -7.45
N LEU A 283 -6.67 -6.46 -7.32
CA LEU A 283 -6.07 -7.17 -8.44
C LEU A 283 -6.92 -8.34 -8.92
N LEU A 284 -7.55 -9.08 -7.99
CA LEU A 284 -8.44 -10.18 -8.36
C LEU A 284 -9.58 -9.72 -9.26
N SER A 285 -10.15 -8.52 -9.01
CA SER A 285 -11.19 -7.94 -9.85
C SER A 285 -10.70 -7.54 -11.25
N MET A 286 -9.41 -7.30 -11.42
CA MET A 286 -8.75 -6.89 -12.68
C MET A 286 -7.93 -8.02 -13.32
N LEU A 287 -8.00 -9.23 -12.79
CA LEU A 287 -7.19 -10.36 -13.26
C LEU A 287 -7.36 -10.66 -14.75
N PRO A 288 -8.57 -10.62 -15.35
CA PRO A 288 -8.73 -10.80 -16.78
C PRO A 288 -7.99 -9.76 -17.61
N GLN A 289 -7.99 -8.49 -17.20
CA GLN A 289 -7.28 -7.41 -17.88
C GLN A 289 -5.76 -7.61 -17.78
N LEU A 290 -5.25 -7.94 -16.58
CA LEU A 290 -3.83 -8.27 -16.39
C LEU A 290 -3.38 -9.42 -17.31
N GLN A 291 -4.20 -10.47 -17.43
CA GLN A 291 -3.88 -11.64 -18.27
C GLN A 291 -3.84 -11.32 -19.77
N GLN A 292 -4.64 -10.34 -20.22
CA GLN A 292 -4.69 -9.87 -21.60
C GLN A 292 -3.61 -8.84 -21.91
N THR A 293 -3.02 -8.22 -20.89
CA THR A 293 -1.99 -7.20 -21.06
C THR A 293 -0.69 -7.84 -21.55
N LYS A 294 -0.05 -7.22 -22.54
CA LYS A 294 1.25 -7.65 -23.04
C LYS A 294 2.30 -7.58 -21.94
N ALA A 295 2.93 -8.70 -21.66
CA ALA A 295 3.98 -8.77 -20.64
C ALA A 295 5.31 -8.29 -21.24
N GLU A 296 5.65 -7.03 -20.99
CA GLU A 296 6.88 -6.40 -21.49
C GLU A 296 7.59 -5.65 -20.37
N GLN A 297 8.89 -5.54 -20.51
CA GLN A 297 9.68 -4.67 -19.65
C GLN A 297 9.51 -3.22 -20.14
N PRO A 298 9.31 -2.25 -19.22
CA PRO A 298 9.23 -0.85 -19.60
C PRO A 298 10.54 -0.40 -20.24
N LYS A 299 10.41 0.52 -21.18
CA LYS A 299 11.58 1.18 -21.75
C LYS A 299 11.92 2.37 -20.87
N THR A 300 13.10 2.34 -20.26
CA THR A 300 13.58 3.47 -19.48
C THR A 300 13.85 4.66 -20.39
N GLU A 301 13.27 5.80 -20.03
CA GLU A 301 13.43 7.08 -20.72
C GLU A 301 14.36 7.98 -19.90
N ASP A 302 15.04 8.91 -20.58
CA ASP A 302 15.82 9.94 -19.90
C ASP A 302 14.88 10.80 -19.05
N ALA A 303 15.25 11.02 -17.81
CA ALA A 303 14.45 11.78 -16.85
C ALA A 303 15.32 12.60 -15.91
N TYR A 304 14.81 13.77 -15.54
CA TYR A 304 15.36 14.56 -14.44
C TYR A 304 14.21 14.92 -13.48
N LEU A 305 14.30 14.39 -12.28
CA LEU A 305 13.39 14.67 -11.18
C LEU A 305 13.94 15.87 -10.40
N GLU A 306 13.43 17.04 -10.69
CA GLU A 306 13.98 18.32 -10.25
C GLU A 306 13.91 18.49 -8.72
N ASN A 307 12.80 18.11 -8.10
CA ASN A 307 12.62 18.23 -6.66
C ASN A 307 13.42 17.15 -5.90
N SER A 308 13.42 15.93 -6.42
CA SER A 308 14.15 14.80 -5.84
C SER A 308 15.64 14.79 -6.25
N GLN A 309 16.04 15.67 -7.17
CA GLN A 309 17.37 15.79 -7.75
C GLN A 309 17.97 14.46 -8.22
N ILE A 310 17.15 13.67 -8.89
CA ILE A 310 17.55 12.39 -9.47
C ILE A 310 17.56 12.52 -11.00
N MET A 311 18.67 12.15 -11.59
CA MET A 311 18.84 12.05 -13.04
C MET A 311 18.94 10.58 -13.43
N VAL A 312 18.22 10.20 -14.48
CA VAL A 312 18.35 8.91 -15.16
C VAL A 312 18.55 9.19 -16.64
N ALA A 313 19.58 8.61 -17.23
CA ALA A 313 19.83 8.66 -18.67
C ALA A 313 20.14 7.26 -19.18
N SER A 314 19.54 6.88 -20.30
CA SER A 314 19.68 5.53 -20.82
C SER A 314 19.82 5.49 -22.34
N ASN A 315 20.49 4.47 -22.81
CA ASN A 315 20.51 4.09 -24.23
C ASN A 315 20.45 2.57 -24.36
N LYS A 316 20.67 2.04 -25.57
CA LYS A 316 20.57 0.61 -25.82
C LYS A 316 21.41 -0.26 -24.85
N ASN A 317 22.57 0.20 -24.44
CA ASN A 317 23.57 -0.59 -23.71
C ASN A 317 23.87 -0.06 -22.30
N TRP A 318 23.56 1.21 -22.03
CA TRP A 318 23.96 1.90 -20.82
C TRP A 318 22.76 2.53 -20.13
N LEU A 319 22.78 2.50 -18.81
CA LEU A 319 21.99 3.38 -17.97
C LEU A 319 22.91 4.04 -16.95
N VAL A 320 22.74 5.34 -16.78
CA VAL A 320 23.41 6.12 -15.75
C VAL A 320 22.32 6.80 -14.92
N ALA A 321 22.39 6.67 -13.61
CA ALA A 321 21.59 7.43 -12.69
C ALA A 321 22.47 8.16 -11.69
N ALA A 322 22.11 9.38 -11.33
CA ALA A 322 22.82 10.16 -10.31
C ALA A 322 21.82 10.84 -9.38
N LYS A 323 22.18 10.93 -8.09
CA LYS A 323 21.39 11.58 -7.05
C LYS A 323 22.12 12.79 -6.50
N GLY A 324 21.47 13.94 -6.54
CA GLY A 324 21.81 15.14 -5.77
C GLY A 324 21.03 15.17 -4.45
N GLY A 325 20.42 16.31 -4.13
CA GLY A 325 19.59 16.48 -2.94
C GLY A 325 20.36 16.95 -1.72
N ASN A 326 19.90 16.55 -0.55
CA ASN A 326 20.52 16.94 0.72
C ASN A 326 20.45 15.79 1.74
N ASN A 327 21.31 15.84 2.77
CA ASN A 327 21.40 14.78 3.77
C ASN A 327 20.29 14.85 4.86
N ALA A 328 19.30 15.71 4.74
CA ALA A 328 18.16 15.80 5.65
C ALA A 328 16.90 15.05 5.14
N GLU A 329 17.00 14.38 3.99
CA GLU A 329 15.92 13.55 3.46
C GLU A 329 15.65 12.33 4.35
N SER A 330 14.40 11.86 4.38
CA SER A 330 14.04 10.62 5.06
C SER A 330 14.80 9.43 4.47
N HIS A 331 15.28 8.53 5.34
CA HIS A 331 16.06 7.35 4.95
C HIS A 331 17.35 7.67 4.15
N ASN A 332 17.92 8.84 4.40
CA ASN A 332 19.16 9.27 3.77
C ASN A 332 20.37 8.46 4.27
N HIS A 333 21.29 8.13 3.37
CA HIS A 333 22.53 7.38 3.65
C HIS A 333 23.79 8.25 3.60
N ASN A 334 23.63 9.59 3.63
CA ASN A 334 24.72 10.55 3.40
C ASN A 334 25.41 10.34 2.04
N ASP A 335 24.62 10.05 1.03
CA ASP A 335 25.06 9.61 -0.30
C ASP A 335 24.82 10.64 -1.40
N ILE A 336 24.84 11.93 -1.07
CA ILE A 336 24.76 13.01 -2.08
C ILE A 336 25.90 12.86 -3.08
N GLY A 337 25.55 12.97 -4.37
CA GLY A 337 26.50 12.81 -5.47
C GLY A 337 26.77 11.34 -5.81
N ASN A 338 26.01 10.41 -5.21
CA ASN A 338 26.07 9.01 -5.59
C ASN A 338 25.57 8.81 -7.03
N PHE A 339 26.16 7.85 -7.73
CA PHE A 339 25.76 7.50 -9.08
C PHE A 339 25.82 6.00 -9.33
N ILE A 340 25.04 5.55 -10.27
CA ILE A 340 24.95 4.16 -10.73
C ILE A 340 25.26 4.15 -12.21
N VAL A 341 26.12 3.25 -12.63
CA VAL A 341 26.38 2.94 -14.04
C VAL A 341 26.02 1.48 -14.27
N TYR A 342 25.16 1.25 -15.21
CA TYR A 342 24.71 -0.08 -15.59
C TYR A 342 24.99 -0.31 -17.07
N HIS A 343 25.63 -1.44 -17.40
CA HIS A 343 26.05 -1.77 -18.76
C HIS A 343 25.78 -3.24 -19.09
N ASN A 344 25.04 -3.49 -20.15
CA ASN A 344 24.81 -4.84 -20.69
C ASN A 344 24.46 -5.88 -19.62
N ASN A 345 23.51 -5.56 -18.72
CA ASN A 345 23.08 -6.42 -17.63
C ASN A 345 24.11 -6.62 -16.48
N GLN A 346 25.03 -5.70 -16.30
CA GLN A 346 26.02 -5.67 -15.21
C GLN A 346 26.08 -4.34 -14.49
#